data_b8541307d6229ca3bcc1338dd8538d1a
#
_entry.id   b8541307d6229ca3bcc1338dd8538d1a
#
_cell.length_a   1.000
_cell.length_b   1.000
_cell.length_c   1.000
_cell.angle_alpha   90.00
_cell.angle_beta   90.00
_cell.angle_gamma   90.00
#
_symmetry.space_group_name_H-M   'P 1'
#
loop_
_entity.id
_entity.type
_entity.pdbx_description
1 polymer ?
#
loop_
_entity_poly.entity_id
_entity_poly.type
_entity_poly.pdbx_seq_one_letter_code
_entity_poly.pdbx_strand_id
1 'polypeptide(L)'
;MMMPPNISELVPSPSQLKVAIGGIQKLSLVDYPGHVAAALFLSGCNMRCGYCHNPELVLPERLAPSIPVEEAMIFLKSRIGKLDGVVISGGEPTVNEDLPVLCRMIKQRGFDVELDTNGTHPDMVRGMVEEGTSDFIAMDVKGPLEKYVEIAARPIDLEAIKANVRLMIDSGIGHEFRTTIVREQLEVADFEKIGELVKGAKRFALQHFRTGTTISPKFANYHTFTDEEFRAAQKIMERYVEECVIH
;
A
#
# COMPACT_ATOMS: atom_id res chain seq x y z
N MET A 1 26.06 -38.99 -4.42
CA MET A 1 25.59 -37.80 -5.11
C MET A 1 24.19 -37.51 -4.56
N MET A 2 24.06 -36.67 -3.54
CA MET A 2 22.75 -36.32 -2.96
C MET A 2 22.00 -35.46 -3.97
N MET A 3 20.78 -35.86 -4.34
CA MET A 3 19.87 -35.00 -5.10
C MET A 3 19.59 -33.73 -4.28
N PRO A 4 19.59 -32.53 -4.91
CA PRO A 4 19.17 -31.33 -4.20
C PRO A 4 17.73 -31.51 -3.72
N PRO A 5 17.37 -30.96 -2.54
CA PRO A 5 16.00 -31.07 -2.02
C PRO A 5 15.02 -30.49 -3.03
N ASN A 6 13.91 -31.15 -3.20
CA ASN A 6 12.85 -30.77 -4.11
C ASN A 6 12.28 -29.40 -3.65
N ILE A 7 12.45 -28.35 -4.42
CA ILE A 7 12.07 -26.96 -4.09
C ILE A 7 10.54 -26.86 -3.79
N SER A 8 9.74 -27.85 -4.22
CA SER A 8 8.31 -27.92 -3.91
C SER A 8 7.98 -28.24 -2.44
N GLU A 9 8.95 -28.72 -1.64
CA GLU A 9 8.76 -29.07 -0.22
C GLU A 9 8.98 -27.89 0.74
N LEU A 10 9.41 -26.71 0.26
CA LEU A 10 9.77 -25.55 1.09
C LEU A 10 8.71 -24.45 1.13
N VAL A 11 7.64 -24.54 0.34
CA VAL A 11 6.55 -23.56 0.40
C VAL A 11 5.47 -24.06 1.34
N PRO A 12 5.19 -23.38 2.46
CA PRO A 12 4.12 -23.79 3.36
C PRO A 12 2.78 -23.87 2.63
N SER A 13 1.90 -24.77 3.09
CA SER A 13 0.54 -24.82 2.53
C SER A 13 -0.20 -23.51 2.85
N PRO A 14 -1.18 -23.08 2.02
CA PRO A 14 -1.97 -21.87 2.29
C PRO A 14 -2.58 -21.84 3.70
N SER A 15 -2.99 -22.99 4.25
CA SER A 15 -3.55 -23.13 5.60
C SER A 15 -2.57 -22.86 6.75
N GLN A 16 -1.28 -22.85 6.47
CA GLN A 16 -0.24 -22.60 7.46
C GLN A 16 0.14 -21.12 7.57
N LEU A 17 -0.28 -20.28 6.61
CA LEU A 17 0.03 -18.86 6.59
C LEU A 17 -0.79 -18.10 7.63
N LYS A 18 -0.08 -17.31 8.43
CA LYS A 18 -0.68 -16.40 9.43
C LYS A 18 -0.96 -15.03 8.79
N VAL A 19 -1.72 -15.03 7.70
CA VAL A 19 -2.16 -13.81 7.03
C VAL A 19 -3.66 -13.68 7.20
N ALA A 20 -4.12 -12.56 7.72
CA ALA A 20 -5.54 -12.29 7.92
C ALA A 20 -6.10 -11.51 6.71
N ILE A 21 -6.78 -12.20 5.79
CA ILE A 21 -7.46 -11.54 4.66
C ILE A 21 -8.83 -11.06 5.13
N GLY A 22 -9.02 -9.75 5.24
CA GLY A 22 -10.29 -9.14 5.67
C GLY A 22 -11.29 -8.93 4.54
N GLY A 23 -10.84 -8.95 3.27
CA GLY A 23 -11.71 -8.75 2.11
C GLY A 23 -11.06 -9.10 0.78
N ILE A 24 -11.89 -9.35 -0.23
CA ILE A 24 -11.46 -9.58 -1.61
C ILE A 24 -12.30 -8.73 -2.55
N GLN A 25 -11.68 -7.83 -3.29
CA GLN A 25 -12.27 -7.18 -4.45
C GLN A 25 -11.93 -7.99 -5.69
N LYS A 26 -12.94 -8.56 -6.32
CA LYS A 26 -12.76 -9.57 -7.38
C LYS A 26 -12.28 -9.00 -8.71
N LEU A 27 -12.42 -7.68 -8.91
CA LEU A 27 -12.01 -6.96 -10.11
C LEU A 27 -11.77 -5.50 -9.77
N SER A 28 -10.64 -4.97 -10.20
CA SER A 28 -10.30 -3.55 -10.21
C SER A 28 -9.60 -3.18 -11.51
N LEU A 29 -9.91 -1.99 -11.99
CA LEU A 29 -9.27 -1.37 -13.17
C LEU A 29 -8.51 -0.09 -12.79
N VAL A 30 -8.42 0.20 -11.50
CA VAL A 30 -7.87 1.47 -11.00
C VAL A 30 -6.81 1.29 -9.93
N ASP A 31 -6.80 0.13 -9.24
CA ASP A 31 -5.88 -0.07 -8.10
C ASP A 31 -4.46 -0.43 -8.54
N TYR A 32 -4.30 -1.06 -9.72
CA TYR A 32 -2.98 -1.40 -10.28
C TYR A 32 -2.81 -0.71 -11.65
N PRO A 33 -1.90 0.28 -11.78
CA PRO A 33 -1.73 1.01 -13.03
C PRO A 33 -1.45 0.10 -14.23
N GLY A 34 -2.31 0.18 -15.26
CA GLY A 34 -2.16 -0.58 -16.48
C GLY A 34 -2.57 -2.06 -16.43
N HIS A 35 -3.11 -2.55 -15.30
CA HIS A 35 -3.49 -3.93 -15.10
C HIS A 35 -4.97 -4.11 -14.79
N VAL A 36 -5.53 -5.20 -15.24
CA VAL A 36 -6.82 -5.72 -14.75
C VAL A 36 -6.50 -6.60 -13.54
N ALA A 37 -6.84 -6.14 -12.34
CA ALA A 37 -6.40 -6.77 -11.10
C ALA A 37 -7.56 -7.21 -10.19
N ALA A 38 -7.27 -8.08 -9.23
CA ALA A 38 -8.05 -8.25 -8.01
C ALA A 38 -7.30 -7.61 -6.84
N ALA A 39 -8.01 -7.24 -5.76
CA ALA A 39 -7.35 -6.77 -4.55
C ALA A 39 -7.66 -7.70 -3.37
N LEU A 40 -6.63 -8.05 -2.60
CA LEU A 40 -6.72 -8.72 -1.31
C LEU A 40 -6.45 -7.70 -0.22
N PHE A 41 -7.43 -7.46 0.64
CA PHE A 41 -7.31 -6.52 1.75
C PHE A 41 -6.93 -7.26 3.02
N LEU A 42 -5.72 -7.02 3.51
CA LEU A 42 -5.23 -7.65 4.74
C LEU A 42 -5.70 -6.86 5.97
N SER A 43 -6.05 -7.58 7.02
CA SER A 43 -6.43 -7.00 8.32
C SER A 43 -5.20 -6.70 9.18
N GLY A 44 -5.32 -5.69 10.03
CA GLY A 44 -4.27 -5.19 10.89
C GLY A 44 -3.57 -3.96 10.29
N CYS A 45 -3.28 -3.00 11.15
CA CYS A 45 -2.51 -1.80 10.79
C CYS A 45 -1.83 -1.26 12.04
N ASN A 46 -0.63 -0.75 11.89
CA ASN A 46 0.13 -0.10 12.96
C ASN A 46 -0.14 1.43 13.05
N MET A 47 -0.90 2.00 12.11
CA MET A 47 -1.39 3.38 12.16
C MET A 47 -2.88 3.45 12.54
N ARG A 48 -3.35 4.67 12.90
CA ARG A 48 -4.75 4.97 13.25
C ARG A 48 -5.20 6.28 12.60
N CYS A 49 -4.82 6.47 11.30
CA CYS A 49 -5.16 7.68 10.55
C CYS A 49 -6.66 7.96 10.65
N GLY A 50 -7.03 9.15 11.14
CA GLY A 50 -8.42 9.49 11.41
C GLY A 50 -9.32 9.43 10.18
N TYR A 51 -8.76 9.70 9.00
CA TYR A 51 -9.45 9.66 7.71
C TYR A 51 -9.54 8.27 7.07
N CYS A 52 -8.98 7.23 7.69
CA CYS A 52 -8.98 5.88 7.11
C CYS A 52 -10.41 5.36 6.92
N HIS A 53 -10.73 4.93 5.70
CA HIS A 53 -12.04 4.43 5.31
C HIS A 53 -12.29 2.95 5.64
N ASN A 54 -11.28 2.25 6.16
CA ASN A 54 -11.35 0.81 6.42
C ASN A 54 -11.24 0.51 7.94
N PRO A 55 -12.12 1.07 8.80
CA PRO A 55 -12.05 0.82 10.24
C PRO A 55 -12.17 -0.68 10.57
N GLU A 56 -12.88 -1.45 9.77
CA GLU A 56 -13.06 -2.90 9.88
C GLU A 56 -11.79 -3.73 9.55
N LEU A 57 -10.81 -3.12 8.90
CA LEU A 57 -9.50 -3.74 8.65
C LEU A 57 -8.43 -3.29 9.64
N VAL A 58 -8.68 -2.18 10.36
CA VAL A 58 -7.67 -1.48 11.18
C VAL A 58 -7.92 -1.61 12.67
N LEU A 59 -9.19 -1.52 13.10
CA LEU A 59 -9.56 -1.51 14.52
C LEU A 59 -9.80 -2.93 15.03
N PRO A 60 -9.03 -3.42 16.03
CA PRO A 60 -9.17 -4.80 16.50
C PRO A 60 -10.60 -5.20 16.89
N GLU A 61 -11.35 -4.25 17.46
CA GLU A 61 -12.74 -4.46 17.90
C GLU A 61 -13.76 -4.49 16.75
N ARG A 62 -13.33 -4.17 15.52
CA ARG A 62 -14.18 -4.16 14.32
C ARG A 62 -13.77 -5.17 13.26
N LEU A 63 -12.68 -5.91 13.49
CA LEU A 63 -12.19 -6.89 12.53
C LEU A 63 -13.28 -7.95 12.25
N ALA A 64 -13.61 -8.11 10.98
CA ALA A 64 -14.44 -9.23 10.53
C ALA A 64 -13.63 -10.55 10.59
N PRO A 65 -14.32 -11.72 10.64
CA PRO A 65 -13.64 -13.01 10.46
C PRO A 65 -12.81 -13.01 9.17
N SER A 66 -11.56 -13.46 9.26
CA SER A 66 -10.68 -13.51 8.10
C SER A 66 -11.14 -14.58 7.09
N ILE A 67 -10.98 -14.25 5.82
CA ILE A 67 -11.14 -15.21 4.71
C ILE A 67 -9.93 -16.13 4.74
N PRO A 68 -10.12 -17.47 4.69
CA PRO A 68 -9.00 -18.40 4.60
C PRO A 68 -8.14 -18.15 3.36
N VAL A 69 -6.82 -18.24 3.51
CA VAL A 69 -5.88 -18.03 2.38
C VAL A 69 -6.18 -19.02 1.25
N GLU A 70 -6.60 -20.26 1.58
CA GLU A 70 -7.03 -21.25 0.59
C GLU A 70 -8.17 -20.76 -0.30
N GLU A 71 -9.17 -20.10 0.29
CA GLU A 71 -10.32 -19.58 -0.46
C GLU A 71 -9.86 -18.48 -1.43
N ALA A 72 -9.01 -17.57 -0.99
CA ALA A 72 -8.40 -16.57 -1.85
C ALA A 72 -7.60 -17.19 -2.99
N MET A 73 -6.82 -18.24 -2.70
CA MET A 73 -6.02 -18.94 -3.71
C MET A 73 -6.88 -19.74 -4.69
N ILE A 74 -8.01 -20.32 -4.26
CA ILE A 74 -9.00 -20.96 -5.15
C ILE A 74 -9.63 -19.93 -6.07
N PHE A 75 -10.02 -18.76 -5.52
CA PHE A 75 -10.53 -17.66 -6.32
C PHE A 75 -9.51 -17.23 -7.38
N LEU A 76 -8.27 -16.94 -7.02
CA LEU A 76 -7.22 -16.53 -7.96
C LEU A 76 -6.96 -17.58 -9.03
N LYS A 77 -6.93 -18.86 -8.67
CA LYS A 77 -6.81 -19.96 -9.63
C LYS A 77 -7.91 -19.91 -10.71
N SER A 78 -9.13 -19.53 -10.35
CA SER A 78 -10.25 -19.39 -11.30
C SER A 78 -10.12 -18.17 -12.23
N ARG A 79 -9.14 -17.30 -11.93
CA ARG A 79 -8.90 -16.04 -12.64
C ARG A 79 -7.66 -16.05 -13.54
N ILE A 80 -6.91 -17.15 -13.58
CA ILE A 80 -5.75 -17.30 -14.48
C ILE A 80 -6.19 -17.03 -15.93
N GLY A 81 -5.44 -16.16 -16.62
CA GLY A 81 -5.73 -15.70 -17.97
C GLY A 81 -6.88 -14.69 -18.10
N LYS A 82 -7.41 -14.19 -16.97
CA LYS A 82 -8.48 -13.17 -16.92
C LYS A 82 -8.10 -11.92 -16.15
N LEU A 83 -7.13 -12.04 -15.27
CA LEU A 83 -6.54 -10.94 -14.53
C LEU A 83 -5.04 -10.92 -14.81
N ASP A 84 -4.46 -9.73 -14.83
CA ASP A 84 -3.03 -9.52 -15.02
C ASP A 84 -2.30 -9.54 -13.66
N GLY A 85 -2.94 -8.99 -12.63
CA GLY A 85 -2.29 -8.83 -11.33
C GLY A 85 -3.20 -8.94 -10.12
N VAL A 86 -2.55 -8.88 -8.95
CA VAL A 86 -3.19 -8.86 -7.63
C VAL A 86 -2.58 -7.76 -6.80
N VAL A 87 -3.44 -6.85 -6.31
CA VAL A 87 -3.06 -5.82 -5.34
C VAL A 87 -3.16 -6.39 -3.93
N ILE A 88 -2.13 -6.25 -3.15
CA ILE A 88 -2.12 -6.56 -1.72
C ILE A 88 -2.19 -5.25 -0.95
N SER A 89 -3.34 -4.98 -0.36
CA SER A 89 -3.69 -3.74 0.32
C SER A 89 -4.37 -4.01 1.65
N GLY A 90 -5.13 -3.06 2.20
CA GLY A 90 -6.00 -3.25 3.36
C GLY A 90 -5.71 -2.32 4.52
N GLY A 91 -5.31 -2.88 5.68
CA GLY A 91 -4.75 -2.11 6.79
C GLY A 91 -3.31 -1.70 6.47
N GLU A 92 -2.35 -2.47 6.96
CA GLU A 92 -0.94 -2.42 6.53
C GLU A 92 -0.45 -3.85 6.26
N PRO A 93 -0.25 -4.23 5.00
CA PRO A 93 0.15 -5.60 4.67
C PRO A 93 1.46 -6.03 5.31
N THR A 94 2.43 -5.12 5.44
CA THR A 94 3.77 -5.43 5.96
C THR A 94 3.82 -5.75 7.46
N VAL A 95 2.71 -5.64 8.19
CA VAL A 95 2.64 -6.15 9.58
C VAL A 95 2.46 -7.68 9.63
N ASN A 96 2.18 -8.32 8.49
CA ASN A 96 2.02 -9.77 8.39
C ASN A 96 3.35 -10.41 7.99
N GLU A 97 3.95 -11.21 8.89
CA GLU A 97 5.27 -11.84 8.66
C GLU A 97 5.28 -12.75 7.43
N ASP A 98 4.16 -13.43 7.14
CA ASP A 98 4.03 -14.35 6.00
C ASP A 98 3.64 -13.66 4.68
N LEU A 99 3.62 -12.31 4.63
CA LEU A 99 3.31 -11.55 3.42
C LEU A 99 4.17 -11.95 2.21
N PRO A 100 5.52 -12.08 2.32
CA PRO A 100 6.34 -12.47 1.17
C PRO A 100 6.00 -13.85 0.63
N VAL A 101 5.57 -14.77 1.52
CA VAL A 101 5.16 -16.13 1.13
C VAL A 101 3.84 -16.09 0.35
N LEU A 102 2.86 -15.30 0.82
CA LEU A 102 1.60 -15.10 0.11
C LEU A 102 1.85 -14.51 -1.30
N CYS A 103 2.67 -13.47 -1.40
CA CYS A 103 3.00 -12.84 -2.68
C CYS A 103 3.71 -13.83 -3.63
N ARG A 104 4.67 -14.62 -3.13
CA ARG A 104 5.33 -15.68 -3.92
C ARG A 104 4.32 -16.71 -4.45
N MET A 105 3.36 -17.12 -3.65
CA MET A 105 2.30 -18.04 -4.07
C MET A 105 1.41 -17.45 -5.16
N ILE A 106 1.15 -16.15 -5.13
CA ILE A 106 0.39 -15.42 -6.16
C ILE A 106 1.21 -15.36 -7.44
N LYS A 107 2.47 -14.97 -7.37
CA LYS A 107 3.39 -14.93 -8.54
C LYS A 107 3.57 -16.30 -9.21
N GLN A 108 3.65 -17.37 -8.44
CA GLN A 108 3.71 -18.76 -8.99
C GLN A 108 2.49 -19.14 -9.81
N ARG A 109 1.37 -18.39 -9.70
CA ARG A 109 0.16 -18.57 -10.53
C ARG A 109 0.15 -17.69 -11.78
N GLY A 110 1.21 -16.89 -12.00
CA GLY A 110 1.38 -16.05 -13.17
C GLY A 110 0.74 -14.68 -13.05
N PHE A 111 0.44 -14.20 -11.84
CA PHE A 111 -0.03 -12.84 -11.60
C PHE A 111 1.14 -11.92 -11.23
N ASP A 112 1.10 -10.68 -11.70
CA ASP A 112 1.91 -9.62 -11.14
C ASP A 112 1.36 -9.19 -9.77
N VAL A 113 2.24 -8.71 -8.89
CA VAL A 113 1.89 -8.32 -7.52
C VAL A 113 2.20 -6.85 -7.31
N GLU A 114 1.17 -6.07 -6.98
CA GLU A 114 1.32 -4.73 -6.39
C GLU A 114 1.19 -4.81 -4.87
N LEU A 115 2.05 -4.10 -4.15
CA LEU A 115 1.97 -3.91 -2.71
C LEU A 115 1.62 -2.47 -2.39
N ASP A 116 0.49 -2.25 -1.69
CA ASP A 116 0.19 -1.00 -1.01
C ASP A 116 0.79 -1.03 0.40
N THR A 117 1.53 0.01 0.79
CA THR A 117 2.14 0.08 2.13
C THR A 117 2.18 1.49 2.69
N ASN A 118 2.17 1.62 4.00
CA ASN A 118 2.40 2.88 4.69
C ASN A 118 3.90 3.17 4.95
N GLY A 119 4.78 2.28 4.51
CA GLY A 119 6.23 2.47 4.51
C GLY A 119 6.94 2.24 5.84
N THR A 120 6.28 1.72 6.87
CA THR A 120 6.88 1.57 8.21
C THR A 120 7.81 0.36 8.38
N HIS A 121 7.87 -0.57 7.40
CA HIS A 121 8.66 -1.79 7.48
C HIS A 121 9.64 -1.91 6.29
N PRO A 122 10.70 -1.09 6.23
CA PRO A 122 11.63 -1.06 5.09
C PRO A 122 12.36 -2.39 4.87
N ASP A 123 12.65 -3.16 5.91
CA ASP A 123 13.34 -4.45 5.77
C ASP A 123 12.44 -5.49 5.09
N MET A 124 11.14 -5.51 5.38
CA MET A 124 10.17 -6.36 4.69
C MET A 124 10.10 -5.99 3.20
N VAL A 125 9.95 -4.69 2.90
CA VAL A 125 9.89 -4.19 1.52
C VAL A 125 11.18 -4.51 0.78
N ARG A 126 12.35 -4.35 1.41
CA ARG A 126 13.66 -4.72 0.85
C ARG A 126 13.70 -6.19 0.46
N GLY A 127 13.33 -7.07 1.38
CA GLY A 127 13.29 -8.51 1.12
C GLY A 127 12.36 -8.86 -0.05
N MET A 128 11.19 -8.24 -0.13
CA MET A 128 10.23 -8.46 -1.21
C MET A 128 10.76 -8.00 -2.57
N VAL A 129 11.48 -6.87 -2.61
CA VAL A 129 12.14 -6.35 -3.83
C VAL A 129 13.27 -7.30 -4.26
N GLU A 130 14.15 -7.68 -3.33
CA GLU A 130 15.30 -8.55 -3.60
C GLU A 130 14.89 -9.95 -4.06
N GLU A 131 13.79 -10.49 -3.50
CA GLU A 131 13.24 -11.80 -3.87
C GLU A 131 12.33 -11.74 -5.11
N GLY A 132 11.98 -10.55 -5.61
CA GLY A 132 11.07 -10.36 -6.72
C GLY A 132 9.65 -10.85 -6.43
N THR A 133 9.18 -10.73 -5.18
CA THR A 133 7.83 -11.11 -4.77
C THR A 133 6.80 -10.00 -4.95
N SER A 134 7.25 -8.78 -5.28
CA SER A 134 6.42 -7.66 -5.73
C SER A 134 6.97 -7.09 -7.02
N ASP A 135 6.10 -6.66 -7.94
CA ASP A 135 6.44 -6.04 -9.23
C ASP A 135 6.23 -4.54 -9.20
N PHE A 136 5.34 -4.07 -8.34
CA PHE A 136 5.04 -2.65 -8.15
C PHE A 136 4.75 -2.38 -6.67
N ILE A 137 5.15 -1.22 -6.18
CA ILE A 137 4.89 -0.79 -4.81
C ILE A 137 4.28 0.60 -4.81
N ALA A 138 3.11 0.74 -4.21
CA ALA A 138 2.50 2.02 -3.91
C ALA A 138 2.65 2.33 -2.42
N MET A 139 3.32 3.44 -2.11
CA MET A 139 3.55 3.83 -0.73
C MET A 139 2.81 5.12 -0.38
N ASP A 140 2.04 5.05 0.68
CA ASP A 140 1.38 6.23 1.25
C ASP A 140 2.37 7.11 2.03
N VAL A 141 2.65 8.29 1.54
CA VAL A 141 3.33 9.38 2.26
C VAL A 141 2.26 10.24 2.91
N LYS A 142 2.16 10.19 4.24
CA LYS A 142 1.03 10.79 4.97
C LYS A 142 1.09 12.32 5.03
N GLY A 143 2.29 12.91 4.87
CA GLY A 143 2.54 14.34 4.91
C GLY A 143 4.02 14.64 5.12
N PRO A 144 4.39 15.90 5.37
CA PRO A 144 5.74 16.23 5.78
C PRO A 144 6.07 15.56 7.12
N LEU A 145 7.35 15.23 7.34
CA LEU A 145 7.76 14.40 8.47
C LEU A 145 7.32 14.94 9.84
N GLU A 146 7.28 16.24 10.01
CA GLU A 146 6.84 16.89 11.25
C GLU A 146 5.35 16.70 11.56
N LYS A 147 4.50 16.44 10.56
CA LYS A 147 3.07 16.18 10.72
C LYS A 147 2.74 14.67 10.76
N TYR A 148 3.73 13.82 10.51
CA TYR A 148 3.51 12.39 10.27
C TYR A 148 2.87 11.68 11.46
N VAL A 149 3.40 11.93 12.68
CA VAL A 149 2.90 11.29 13.92
C VAL A 149 1.46 11.72 14.24
N GLU A 150 1.13 12.99 13.99
CA GLU A 150 -0.23 13.51 14.18
C GLU A 150 -1.21 12.85 13.19
N ILE A 151 -0.84 12.79 11.89
CA ILE A 151 -1.69 12.21 10.84
C ILE A 151 -1.85 10.71 11.02
N ALA A 152 -0.77 10.00 11.34
CA ALA A 152 -0.79 8.57 11.60
C ALA A 152 -1.50 8.21 12.92
N ALA A 153 -1.65 9.17 13.84
CA ALA A 153 -2.22 9.05 15.19
C ALA A 153 -1.59 7.90 16.01
N ARG A 154 -0.30 7.65 15.77
CA ARG A 154 0.55 6.66 16.45
C ARG A 154 2.02 7.12 16.37
N PRO A 155 2.87 6.72 17.33
CA PRO A 155 4.31 6.86 17.19
C PRO A 155 4.79 6.14 15.93
N ILE A 156 5.57 6.83 15.11
CA ILE A 156 6.13 6.31 13.85
C ILE A 156 7.63 6.55 13.84
N ASP A 157 8.38 5.55 13.43
CA ASP A 157 9.79 5.70 13.12
C ASP A 157 9.94 6.43 11.77
N LEU A 158 10.30 7.69 11.82
CA LEU A 158 10.48 8.52 10.64
C LEU A 158 11.70 8.12 9.81
N GLU A 159 12.71 7.50 10.42
CA GLU A 159 13.85 6.97 9.68
C GLU A 159 13.45 5.75 8.84
N ALA A 160 12.54 4.92 9.34
CA ALA A 160 11.97 3.82 8.55
C ALA A 160 11.22 4.35 7.30
N ILE A 161 10.46 5.44 7.44
CA ILE A 161 9.78 6.09 6.31
C ILE A 161 10.79 6.57 5.27
N LYS A 162 11.83 7.31 5.69
CA LYS A 162 12.90 7.79 4.80
C LYS A 162 13.64 6.64 4.12
N ALA A 163 13.97 5.60 4.88
CA ALA A 163 14.66 4.43 4.36
C ALA A 163 13.85 3.73 3.27
N ASN A 164 12.52 3.60 3.48
CA ASN A 164 11.64 2.96 2.52
C ASN A 164 11.48 3.80 1.24
N VAL A 165 11.32 5.12 1.37
CA VAL A 165 11.29 6.02 0.22
C VAL A 165 12.56 5.88 -0.62
N ARG A 166 13.75 5.91 0.01
CA ARG A 166 15.02 5.75 -0.70
C ARG A 166 15.14 4.37 -1.34
N LEU A 167 14.79 3.31 -0.60
CA LEU A 167 14.79 1.95 -1.12
C LEU A 167 13.97 1.84 -2.42
N MET A 168 12.75 2.35 -2.43
CA MET A 168 11.87 2.26 -3.60
C MET A 168 12.43 3.01 -4.80
N ILE A 169 12.97 4.22 -4.59
CA ILE A 169 13.56 5.03 -5.66
C ILE A 169 14.83 4.34 -6.20
N ASP A 170 15.72 3.91 -5.32
CA ASP A 170 17.05 3.42 -5.69
C ASP A 170 17.02 1.99 -6.27
N SER A 171 16.03 1.18 -5.89
CA SER A 171 15.87 -0.20 -6.38
C SER A 171 15.46 -0.28 -7.85
N GLY A 172 14.87 0.78 -8.40
CA GLY A 172 14.35 0.81 -9.76
C GLY A 172 13.04 0.05 -9.97
N ILE A 173 12.44 -0.56 -8.92
CA ILE A 173 11.12 -1.20 -8.99
C ILE A 173 10.06 -0.21 -9.49
N GLY A 174 9.02 -0.70 -10.15
CA GLY A 174 7.83 0.10 -10.44
C GLY A 174 7.25 0.66 -9.14
N HIS A 175 7.08 1.99 -9.04
CA HIS A 175 6.57 2.56 -7.81
C HIS A 175 5.77 3.84 -8.01
N GLU A 176 4.88 4.08 -7.05
CA GLU A 176 4.14 5.31 -6.88
C GLU A 176 4.11 5.72 -5.41
N PHE A 177 4.31 7.00 -5.12
CA PHE A 177 4.00 7.57 -3.81
C PHE A 177 2.64 8.25 -3.86
N ARG A 178 1.86 8.14 -2.78
CA ARG A 178 0.50 8.68 -2.70
C ARG A 178 0.31 9.53 -1.44
N THR A 179 -0.45 10.61 -1.55
CA THR A 179 -0.89 11.38 -0.38
C THR A 179 -2.38 11.65 -0.47
N THR A 180 -3.15 11.14 0.50
CA THR A 180 -4.55 11.53 0.68
C THR A 180 -4.60 12.90 1.34
N ILE A 181 -5.22 13.87 0.68
CA ILE A 181 -5.21 15.28 1.06
C ILE A 181 -6.44 15.64 1.87
N VAL A 182 -6.23 15.85 3.17
CA VAL A 182 -7.22 16.42 4.09
C VAL A 182 -6.79 17.84 4.41
N ARG A 183 -7.62 18.82 4.03
CA ARG A 183 -7.32 20.26 4.12
C ARG A 183 -7.03 20.71 5.55
N GLU A 184 -7.70 20.13 6.53
CA GLU A 184 -7.51 20.45 7.94
C GLU A 184 -6.20 19.89 8.52
N GLN A 185 -5.48 19.05 7.75
CA GLN A 185 -4.19 18.49 8.15
C GLN A 185 -3.02 18.98 7.29
N LEU A 186 -3.28 19.27 6.00
CA LEU A 186 -2.24 19.64 5.04
C LEU A 186 -2.52 20.99 4.39
N GLU A 187 -1.46 21.73 4.12
CA GLU A 187 -1.45 22.96 3.33
C GLU A 187 -0.69 22.74 2.03
N VAL A 188 -0.94 23.59 1.03
CA VAL A 188 -0.21 23.53 -0.25
C VAL A 188 1.30 23.65 -0.05
N ALA A 189 1.76 24.47 0.91
CA ALA A 189 3.18 24.61 1.22
C ALA A 189 3.84 23.33 1.77
N ASP A 190 3.10 22.40 2.34
CA ASP A 190 3.64 21.13 2.83
C ASP A 190 4.23 20.28 1.70
N PHE A 191 3.75 20.47 0.47
CA PHE A 191 4.20 19.71 -0.69
C PHE A 191 5.65 20.03 -1.11
N GLU A 192 6.22 21.15 -0.68
CA GLU A 192 7.67 21.39 -0.82
C GLU A 192 8.47 20.34 -0.03
N LYS A 193 8.09 20.11 1.23
CA LYS A 193 8.78 19.15 2.10
C LYS A 193 8.49 17.70 1.72
N ILE A 194 7.25 17.40 1.28
CA ILE A 194 6.90 16.08 0.73
C ILE A 194 7.73 15.84 -0.54
N GLY A 195 7.82 16.82 -1.43
CA GLY A 195 8.61 16.75 -2.65
C GLY A 195 10.09 16.47 -2.37
N GLU A 196 10.70 17.18 -1.42
CA GLU A 196 12.09 16.91 -1.03
C GLU A 196 12.28 15.48 -0.48
N LEU A 197 11.29 14.95 0.26
CA LEU A 197 11.32 13.59 0.80
C LEU A 197 11.35 12.55 -0.34
N VAL A 198 10.48 12.71 -1.36
CA VAL A 198 10.31 11.73 -2.46
C VAL A 198 11.07 12.10 -3.72
N LYS A 199 12.02 13.04 -3.64
CA LYS A 199 12.79 13.53 -4.80
C LYS A 199 13.46 12.41 -5.58
N GLY A 200 13.17 12.40 -6.90
CA GLY A 200 13.64 11.37 -7.83
C GLY A 200 12.66 10.20 -8.03
N ALA A 201 11.48 10.27 -7.41
CA ALA A 201 10.44 9.27 -7.63
C ALA A 201 9.89 9.34 -9.07
N LYS A 202 9.51 8.18 -9.62
CA LYS A 202 8.89 8.09 -10.95
C LYS A 202 7.49 8.69 -10.95
N ARG A 203 6.69 8.41 -9.92
CA ARG A 203 5.30 8.83 -9.88
C ARG A 203 4.84 9.23 -8.49
N PHE A 204 4.03 10.28 -8.43
CA PHE A 204 3.36 10.74 -7.22
C PHE A 204 1.88 11.01 -7.49
N ALA A 205 0.99 10.50 -6.63
CA ALA A 205 -0.45 10.72 -6.75
C ALA A 205 -0.98 11.58 -5.60
N LEU A 206 -1.60 12.69 -5.96
CA LEU A 206 -2.40 13.52 -5.05
C LEU A 206 -3.81 12.96 -5.02
N GLN A 207 -4.24 12.43 -3.87
CA GLN A 207 -5.53 11.77 -3.74
C GLN A 207 -6.54 12.64 -3.01
N HIS A 208 -7.74 12.74 -3.59
CA HIS A 208 -8.86 13.41 -2.93
C HIS A 208 -9.29 12.64 -1.68
N PHE A 209 -9.32 13.32 -0.54
CA PHE A 209 -10.06 12.82 0.61
C PHE A 209 -11.57 12.86 0.28
N ARG A 210 -12.25 11.77 0.59
CA ARG A 210 -13.71 11.65 0.47
C ARG A 210 -14.33 11.52 1.84
N THR A 211 -15.45 12.19 2.06
CA THR A 211 -16.25 12.00 3.27
C THR A 211 -16.95 10.64 3.24
N GLY A 212 -17.26 10.09 4.41
CA GLY A 212 -17.91 8.79 4.53
C GLY A 212 -17.60 8.13 5.88
N THR A 213 -17.64 6.80 5.91
CA THR A 213 -17.22 6.05 7.09
C THR A 213 -15.71 6.18 7.24
N THR A 214 -15.28 6.70 8.40
CA THR A 214 -13.86 6.87 8.74
C THR A 214 -13.61 6.40 10.18
N ILE A 215 -12.33 6.18 10.54
CA ILE A 215 -11.97 5.81 11.93
C ILE A 215 -12.44 6.90 12.91
N SER A 216 -12.20 8.16 12.58
CA SER A 216 -12.62 9.27 13.43
C SER A 216 -13.84 9.99 12.87
N PRO A 217 -14.97 10.05 13.60
CA PRO A 217 -16.18 10.74 13.13
C PRO A 217 -15.98 12.23 12.80
N LYS A 218 -14.92 12.85 13.32
CA LYS A 218 -14.59 14.26 13.03
C LYS A 218 -14.38 14.51 11.53
N PHE A 219 -13.89 13.50 10.80
CA PHE A 219 -13.60 13.62 9.37
C PHE A 219 -14.84 13.69 8.48
N ALA A 220 -16.02 13.44 9.01
CA ALA A 220 -17.28 13.71 8.30
C ALA A 220 -17.47 15.18 7.92
N ASN A 221 -16.81 16.11 8.66
CA ASN A 221 -16.89 17.56 8.44
C ASN A 221 -15.57 18.12 7.86
N TYR A 222 -14.61 17.26 7.47
CA TYR A 222 -13.35 17.68 6.89
C TYR A 222 -13.45 17.68 5.36
N HIS A 223 -12.54 18.41 4.73
CA HIS A 223 -12.58 18.67 3.30
C HIS A 223 -11.30 18.22 2.62
N THR A 224 -11.36 18.03 1.33
CA THR A 224 -10.18 17.95 0.49
C THR A 224 -9.80 19.34 -0.01
N PHE A 225 -8.69 19.45 -0.73
CA PHE A 225 -8.33 20.68 -1.42
C PHE A 225 -9.34 21.04 -2.50
N THR A 226 -9.40 22.33 -2.85
CA THR A 226 -10.06 22.78 -4.09
C THR A 226 -9.21 22.39 -5.31
N ASP A 227 -9.82 22.39 -6.50
CA ASP A 227 -9.09 22.11 -7.75
C ASP A 227 -7.89 23.05 -7.96
N GLU A 228 -7.99 24.30 -7.52
CA GLU A 228 -6.88 25.27 -7.60
C GLU A 228 -5.73 24.89 -6.67
N GLU A 229 -6.04 24.48 -5.45
CA GLU A 229 -5.05 24.01 -4.47
C GLU A 229 -4.40 22.68 -4.92
N PHE A 230 -5.16 21.76 -5.51
CA PHE A 230 -4.60 20.54 -6.12
C PHE A 230 -3.62 20.87 -7.24
N ARG A 231 -3.99 21.77 -8.16
CA ARG A 231 -3.09 22.22 -9.23
C ARG A 231 -1.85 22.93 -8.71
N ALA A 232 -1.97 23.70 -7.64
CA ALA A 232 -0.83 24.34 -7.00
C ALA A 232 0.12 23.31 -6.37
N ALA A 233 -0.42 22.34 -5.64
CA ALA A 233 0.36 21.23 -5.08
C ALA A 233 1.01 20.37 -6.18
N GLN A 234 0.29 20.07 -7.27
CA GLN A 234 0.83 19.35 -8.41
C GLN A 234 2.04 20.06 -9.03
N LYS A 235 1.94 21.38 -9.28
CA LYS A 235 3.07 22.18 -9.81
C LYS A 235 4.30 22.18 -8.89
N ILE A 236 4.09 22.06 -7.57
CA ILE A 236 5.18 21.90 -6.62
C ILE A 236 5.82 20.53 -6.82
N MET A 237 5.03 19.46 -6.83
CA MET A 237 5.51 18.09 -6.92
C MET A 237 6.23 17.80 -8.25
N GLU A 238 5.78 18.37 -9.38
CA GLU A 238 6.41 18.24 -10.70
C GLU A 238 7.87 18.71 -10.75
N ARG A 239 8.36 19.41 -9.74
CA ARG A 239 9.78 19.79 -9.61
C ARG A 239 10.64 18.71 -8.98
N TYR A 240 10.00 17.71 -8.35
CA TYR A 240 10.66 16.69 -7.55
C TYR A 240 10.52 15.28 -8.11
N VAL A 241 9.46 15.02 -8.87
CA VAL A 241 9.11 13.70 -9.40
C VAL A 241 8.94 13.73 -10.92
N GLU A 242 9.04 12.58 -11.59
CA GLU A 242 8.93 12.52 -13.05
C GLU A 242 7.48 12.74 -13.51
N GLU A 243 6.50 12.22 -12.78
CA GLU A 243 5.07 12.39 -13.06
C GLU A 243 4.30 12.68 -11.77
N CYS A 244 3.40 13.67 -11.79
CA CYS A 244 2.46 13.93 -10.70
C CYS A 244 1.03 13.94 -11.23
N VAL A 245 0.17 13.08 -10.65
CA VAL A 245 -1.23 12.90 -11.04
C VAL A 245 -2.18 13.27 -9.90
N ILE A 246 -3.45 13.55 -10.24
CA ILE A 246 -4.53 13.82 -9.29
C ILE A 246 -5.58 12.73 -9.45
N HIS A 247 -5.98 12.06 -8.33
CA HIS A 247 -6.99 11.00 -8.27
C HIS A 247 -8.13 11.34 -7.34
#